data_7d240165418a7ed54408467c42427ce5
#
_entry.id   7d240165418a7ed54408467c42427ce5
#
_cell.length_a   1.000
_cell.length_b   1.000
_cell.length_c   1.000
_cell.angle_alpha   90.00
_cell.angle_beta   90.00
_cell.angle_gamma   90.00
#
_symmetry.space_group_name_H-M   'P 1'
#
loop_
_entity.id
_entity.type
_entity.pdbx_description
1 polymer ?
#
loop_
_entity_poly.entity_id
_entity_poly.type
_entity_poly.pdbx_seq_one_letter_code
_entity_poly.pdbx_strand_id
1 'polypeptide(L)'
;MNSSPNTFTQQLQSAWASQGSMLCVGFDPDPKRLPAVFQGKPEGIFEFCREIADATADSVCSFKPQFAYFASQRAEAQLEKLTRYLKDKYPHIPVILDSKRGDIGSTADHYALEAFERYGADAVTANPYMGFDTIEPYLKHAGKGVIVLCRTSNPGGSDLQFLNVAPNGEPLYLHVAKLATQKWNTSGQISLVVGATFPEEIAKVRAIVGEMPLLIPGIGAQGGDIDATVKAGSIPNKPGSGMMINSSRAILYASSGNDFAEAARKVAITTRDALRAAASK
;
A
#
# COMPACT_ATOMS: atom_id res chain seq x y z
N MET A 1 -23.09 9.08 21.15
CA MET A 1 -21.72 8.68 21.53
C MET A 1 -20.90 8.78 20.26
N ASN A 2 -20.09 9.84 20.13
CA ASN A 2 -19.17 9.95 18.99
C ASN A 2 -18.02 8.97 19.24
N SER A 3 -18.10 7.77 18.62
CA SER A 3 -16.93 6.90 18.54
C SER A 3 -15.85 7.64 17.73
N SER A 4 -14.67 7.80 18.32
CA SER A 4 -13.52 8.29 17.56
C SER A 4 -13.37 7.47 16.28
N PRO A 5 -13.08 8.09 15.14
CA PRO A 5 -12.92 7.34 13.90
C PRO A 5 -11.81 6.29 14.07
N ASN A 6 -12.03 5.08 13.54
CA ASN A 6 -11.05 4.01 13.59
C ASN A 6 -9.72 4.48 12.98
N THR A 7 -8.62 4.19 13.67
CA THR A 7 -7.29 4.45 13.10
C THR A 7 -7.03 3.57 11.89
N PHE A 8 -6.09 3.97 11.01
CA PHE A 8 -5.69 3.17 9.85
C PHE A 8 -5.34 1.71 10.25
N THR A 9 -4.59 1.53 11.33
CA THR A 9 -4.24 0.20 11.83
C THR A 9 -5.47 -0.60 12.25
N GLN A 10 -6.45 0.03 12.92
CA GLN A 10 -7.71 -0.61 13.28
C GLN A 10 -8.57 -0.95 12.06
N GLN A 11 -8.59 -0.07 11.04
CA GLN A 11 -9.27 -0.37 9.77
C GLN A 11 -8.64 -1.59 9.08
N LEU A 12 -7.31 -1.69 9.03
CA LEU A 12 -6.61 -2.86 8.49
C LEU A 12 -6.93 -4.13 9.28
N GLN A 13 -6.90 -4.08 10.61
CA GLN A 13 -7.23 -5.22 11.46
C GLN A 13 -8.67 -5.71 11.19
N SER A 14 -9.61 -4.79 11.06
CA SER A 14 -10.99 -5.11 10.71
C SER A 14 -11.11 -5.70 9.30
N ALA A 15 -10.38 -5.14 8.32
CA ALA A 15 -10.39 -5.64 6.95
C ALA A 15 -9.77 -7.04 6.84
N TRP A 16 -8.64 -7.31 7.51
CA TRP A 16 -8.05 -8.66 7.54
C TRP A 16 -9.02 -9.68 8.16
N ALA A 17 -9.68 -9.33 9.26
CA ALA A 17 -10.61 -10.22 9.94
C ALA A 17 -11.87 -10.48 9.12
N SER A 18 -12.50 -9.44 8.58
CA SER A 18 -13.78 -9.55 7.88
C SER A 18 -13.64 -10.12 6.46
N GLN A 19 -12.60 -9.71 5.72
CA GLN A 19 -12.35 -10.16 4.36
C GLN A 19 -11.51 -11.45 4.32
N GLY A 20 -10.80 -11.76 5.41
CA GLY A 20 -9.83 -12.85 5.47
C GLY A 20 -8.77 -12.71 4.34
N SER A 21 -8.33 -11.51 4.05
CA SER A 21 -7.46 -11.20 2.91
C SER A 21 -6.35 -10.25 3.31
N MET A 22 -5.15 -10.53 2.83
CA MET A 22 -4.00 -9.63 2.86
C MET A 22 -3.76 -8.94 1.50
N LEU A 23 -4.64 -9.17 0.52
CA LEU A 23 -4.50 -8.59 -0.80
C LEU A 23 -4.78 -7.07 -0.77
N CYS A 24 -3.86 -6.29 -1.30
CA CYS A 24 -4.02 -4.88 -1.63
C CYS A 24 -4.10 -4.73 -3.15
N VAL A 25 -5.19 -4.19 -3.69
CA VAL A 25 -5.29 -3.91 -5.12
C VAL A 25 -4.77 -2.50 -5.41
N GLY A 26 -3.72 -2.43 -6.25
CA GLY A 26 -3.14 -1.17 -6.69
C GLY A 26 -3.81 -0.67 -7.97
N PHE A 27 -4.09 0.64 -8.04
CA PHE A 27 -4.58 1.31 -9.25
C PHE A 27 -3.44 2.10 -9.90
N ASP A 28 -2.85 1.48 -10.92
CA ASP A 28 -1.78 2.02 -11.77
C ASP A 28 -2.32 2.16 -13.22
N PRO A 29 -3.28 3.08 -13.52
CA PRO A 29 -3.98 3.13 -14.80
C PRO A 29 -3.08 3.70 -15.90
N ASP A 30 -2.54 2.82 -16.74
CA ASP A 30 -1.77 3.19 -17.93
C ASP A 30 -2.73 3.43 -19.11
N PRO A 31 -2.78 4.64 -19.70
CA PRO A 31 -3.72 4.97 -20.79
C PRO A 31 -3.56 4.07 -22.02
N LYS A 32 -2.35 3.54 -22.24
CA LYS A 32 -2.08 2.63 -23.37
C LYS A 32 -2.64 1.22 -23.17
N ARG A 33 -3.02 0.89 -21.95
CA ARG A 33 -3.49 -0.45 -21.55
C ARG A 33 -4.94 -0.48 -21.11
N LEU A 34 -5.61 0.68 -21.07
CA LEU A 34 -7.04 0.72 -20.76
C LEU A 34 -7.83 -0.07 -21.82
N PRO A 35 -8.86 -0.82 -21.44
CA PRO A 35 -9.81 -1.39 -22.40
C PRO A 35 -10.35 -0.33 -23.34
N ALA A 36 -10.59 -0.71 -24.60
CA ALA A 36 -11.00 0.23 -25.66
C ALA A 36 -12.23 1.09 -25.28
N VAL A 37 -13.13 0.52 -24.47
CA VAL A 37 -14.34 1.19 -23.97
C VAL A 37 -14.06 2.43 -23.11
N PHE A 38 -12.86 2.58 -22.54
CA PHE A 38 -12.47 3.71 -21.71
C PHE A 38 -11.48 4.66 -22.40
N GLN A 39 -10.86 4.24 -23.50
CA GLN A 39 -9.87 5.06 -24.21
C GLN A 39 -10.52 6.33 -24.78
N GLY A 40 -9.84 7.46 -24.59
CA GLY A 40 -10.30 8.76 -25.06
C GLY A 40 -11.52 9.35 -24.35
N LYS A 41 -12.08 8.67 -23.34
CA LYS A 41 -13.18 9.21 -22.54
C LYS A 41 -12.68 10.19 -21.49
N PRO A 42 -13.36 11.32 -21.22
CA PRO A 42 -12.97 12.29 -20.21
C PRO A 42 -12.78 11.71 -18.81
N GLU A 43 -13.59 10.73 -18.43
CA GLU A 43 -13.55 10.04 -17.13
C GLU A 43 -13.13 8.57 -17.22
N GLY A 44 -12.52 8.17 -18.32
CA GLY A 44 -12.21 6.76 -18.58
C GLY A 44 -11.30 6.11 -17.53
N ILE A 45 -10.38 6.87 -16.94
CA ILE A 45 -9.51 6.38 -15.87
C ILE A 45 -10.32 6.09 -14.60
N PHE A 46 -11.18 7.02 -14.20
CA PHE A 46 -12.05 6.85 -13.04
C PHE A 46 -12.99 5.66 -13.23
N GLU A 47 -13.69 5.60 -14.37
CA GLU A 47 -14.64 4.52 -14.66
C GLU A 47 -13.97 3.15 -14.63
N PHE A 48 -12.81 3.01 -15.28
CA PHE A 48 -12.04 1.79 -15.27
C PHE A 48 -11.65 1.37 -13.84
N CYS A 49 -11.04 2.29 -13.06
CA CYS A 49 -10.62 1.98 -11.68
C CYS A 49 -11.82 1.66 -10.79
N ARG A 50 -12.95 2.33 -10.96
CA ARG A 50 -14.19 2.09 -10.24
C ARG A 50 -14.70 0.67 -10.48
N GLU A 51 -14.78 0.24 -11.75
CA GLU A 51 -15.27 -1.11 -12.07
C GLU A 51 -14.35 -2.21 -11.56
N ILE A 52 -13.03 -2.01 -11.59
CA ILE A 52 -12.06 -2.91 -10.94
C ILE A 52 -12.29 -2.95 -9.43
N ALA A 53 -12.50 -1.80 -8.79
CA ALA A 53 -12.77 -1.74 -7.35
C ALA A 53 -14.05 -2.52 -7.00
N ASP A 54 -15.12 -2.28 -7.76
CA ASP A 54 -16.41 -2.97 -7.57
C ASP A 54 -16.28 -4.50 -7.72
N ALA A 55 -15.46 -4.93 -8.69
CA ALA A 55 -15.22 -6.35 -8.92
C ALA A 55 -14.35 -7.03 -7.87
N THR A 56 -13.54 -6.29 -7.11
CA THR A 56 -12.53 -6.86 -6.21
C THR A 56 -12.73 -6.56 -4.72
N ALA A 57 -13.69 -5.70 -4.37
CA ALA A 57 -13.89 -5.19 -3.01
C ALA A 57 -14.07 -6.28 -1.94
N ASP A 58 -14.68 -7.41 -2.28
CA ASP A 58 -14.90 -8.55 -1.37
C ASP A 58 -13.66 -9.46 -1.21
N SER A 59 -12.56 -9.09 -1.82
CA SER A 59 -11.34 -9.91 -1.87
C SER A 59 -10.09 -9.18 -1.36
N VAL A 60 -10.20 -7.93 -0.90
CA VAL A 60 -9.06 -7.08 -0.57
C VAL A 60 -9.09 -6.58 0.88
N CYS A 61 -7.91 -6.31 1.45
CA CYS A 61 -7.78 -5.60 2.71
C CYS A 61 -7.58 -4.09 2.54
N SER A 62 -7.21 -3.64 1.34
CA SER A 62 -7.00 -2.21 1.05
C SER A 62 -6.97 -1.94 -0.45
N PHE A 63 -7.23 -0.68 -0.82
CA PHE A 63 -7.00 -0.14 -2.15
C PHE A 63 -5.83 0.84 -2.15
N LYS A 64 -5.05 0.88 -3.24
CA LYS A 64 -3.85 1.72 -3.31
C LYS A 64 -3.70 2.41 -4.67
N PRO A 65 -4.37 3.56 -4.91
CA PRO A 65 -4.12 4.35 -6.10
C PRO A 65 -2.68 4.91 -6.11
N GLN A 66 -2.01 4.78 -7.27
CA GLN A 66 -0.67 5.29 -7.50
C GLN A 66 -0.76 6.68 -8.13
N PHE A 67 -0.41 7.71 -7.34
CA PHE A 67 -0.53 9.12 -7.71
C PHE A 67 0.08 9.46 -9.08
N ALA A 68 1.28 8.95 -9.36
CA ALA A 68 2.01 9.27 -10.57
C ALA A 68 1.25 8.94 -11.87
N TYR A 69 0.47 7.86 -11.87
CA TYR A 69 -0.34 7.46 -13.05
C TYR A 69 -1.49 8.43 -13.34
N PHE A 70 -2.04 9.05 -12.31
CA PHE A 70 -3.09 10.06 -12.48
C PHE A 70 -2.48 11.43 -12.83
N ALA A 71 -1.48 11.87 -12.11
CA ALA A 71 -0.85 13.18 -12.31
C ALA A 71 -0.22 13.33 -13.70
N SER A 72 0.46 12.30 -14.21
CA SER A 72 1.07 12.33 -15.55
C SER A 72 0.05 12.47 -16.68
N GLN A 73 -1.22 12.18 -16.41
CA GLN A 73 -2.33 12.26 -17.36
C GLN A 73 -3.27 13.46 -17.09
N ARG A 74 -2.90 14.35 -16.15
CA ARG A 74 -3.75 15.47 -15.69
C ARG A 74 -5.13 14.97 -15.19
N ALA A 75 -5.12 13.83 -14.51
CA ALA A 75 -6.32 13.12 -14.04
C ALA A 75 -6.47 13.17 -12.51
N GLU A 76 -5.91 14.20 -11.85
CA GLU A 76 -5.98 14.37 -10.40
C GLU A 76 -7.43 14.50 -9.91
N ALA A 77 -8.31 15.13 -10.69
CA ALA A 77 -9.73 15.20 -10.39
C ALA A 77 -10.41 13.82 -10.42
N GLN A 78 -9.96 12.94 -11.33
CA GLN A 78 -10.46 11.56 -11.38
C GLN A 78 -9.94 10.73 -10.20
N LEU A 79 -8.70 10.98 -9.73
CA LEU A 79 -8.17 10.38 -8.51
C LEU A 79 -9.00 10.79 -7.29
N GLU A 80 -9.29 12.08 -7.16
CA GLU A 80 -10.13 12.61 -6.06
C GLU A 80 -11.54 11.99 -6.09
N LYS A 81 -12.13 11.87 -7.29
CA LYS A 81 -13.42 11.20 -7.47
C LYS A 81 -13.36 9.72 -7.10
N LEU A 82 -12.27 9.02 -7.48
CA LEU A 82 -12.07 7.61 -7.15
C LEU A 82 -11.94 7.40 -5.64
N THR A 83 -11.09 8.17 -4.97
CA THR A 83 -10.89 8.01 -3.52
C THR A 83 -12.17 8.29 -2.75
N ARG A 84 -12.93 9.34 -3.13
CA ARG A 84 -14.24 9.62 -2.56
C ARG A 84 -15.21 8.45 -2.77
N TYR A 85 -15.32 7.95 -4.00
CA TYR A 85 -16.15 6.79 -4.32
C TYR A 85 -15.83 5.56 -3.46
N LEU A 86 -14.53 5.25 -3.30
CA LEU A 86 -14.08 4.13 -2.48
C LEU A 86 -14.47 4.31 -1.01
N LYS A 87 -14.31 5.51 -0.47
CA LYS A 87 -14.66 5.84 0.92
C LYS A 87 -16.17 5.76 1.16
N ASP A 88 -16.98 6.21 0.22
CA ASP A 88 -18.44 6.23 0.35
C ASP A 88 -19.02 4.82 0.21
N LYS A 89 -18.53 4.05 -0.76
CA LYS A 89 -19.10 2.72 -1.08
C LYS A 89 -18.51 1.60 -0.23
N TYR A 90 -17.22 1.70 0.12
CA TYR A 90 -16.48 0.67 0.84
C TYR A 90 -15.76 1.24 2.08
N PRO A 91 -16.49 1.87 3.03
CA PRO A 91 -15.89 2.58 4.18
C PRO A 91 -15.06 1.68 5.10
N HIS A 92 -15.23 0.37 5.00
CA HIS A 92 -14.49 -0.64 5.75
C HIS A 92 -13.18 -1.07 5.09
N ILE A 93 -12.90 -0.61 3.86
CA ILE A 93 -11.66 -0.90 3.13
C ILE A 93 -10.81 0.37 3.10
N PRO A 94 -9.67 0.41 3.80
CA PRO A 94 -8.81 1.58 3.80
C PRO A 94 -8.20 1.88 2.42
N VAL A 95 -8.05 3.16 2.13
CA VAL A 95 -7.46 3.69 0.89
C VAL A 95 -6.08 4.27 1.19
N ILE A 96 -5.06 3.79 0.48
CA ILE A 96 -3.66 4.20 0.60
C ILE A 96 -3.28 5.05 -0.61
N LEU A 97 -2.94 6.31 -0.43
CA LEU A 97 -2.39 7.13 -1.51
C LEU A 97 -0.89 6.81 -1.68
N ASP A 98 -0.56 6.15 -2.80
CA ASP A 98 0.84 5.81 -3.09
C ASP A 98 1.52 6.97 -3.85
N SER A 99 2.05 7.93 -3.11
CA SER A 99 2.68 9.15 -3.67
C SER A 99 4.17 9.25 -3.37
N LYS A 100 4.66 8.52 -2.36
CA LYS A 100 6.08 8.50 -1.94
C LYS A 100 6.68 9.92 -1.77
N ARG A 101 5.88 10.83 -1.22
CA ARG A 101 6.33 12.21 -0.95
C ARG A 101 7.48 12.21 0.05
N GLY A 102 8.32 13.24 -0.05
CA GLY A 102 9.43 13.45 0.86
C GLY A 102 9.88 14.89 0.77
N ASP A 103 9.51 15.70 1.78
CA ASP A 103 9.87 17.10 1.93
C ASP A 103 9.78 17.49 3.40
N ILE A 104 10.17 18.71 3.77
CA ILE A 104 10.25 19.19 5.15
C ILE A 104 9.41 20.46 5.36
N GLY A 105 9.15 20.78 6.62
CA GLY A 105 8.50 22.02 7.04
C GLY A 105 7.12 22.19 6.40
N SER A 106 6.79 23.41 5.99
CA SER A 106 5.48 23.75 5.40
C SER A 106 5.18 22.96 4.11
N THR A 107 6.18 22.62 3.31
CA THR A 107 5.97 21.79 2.11
C THR A 107 5.46 20.41 2.48
N ALA A 108 6.02 19.77 3.50
CA ALA A 108 5.55 18.49 3.99
C ALA A 108 4.15 18.58 4.61
N ASP A 109 3.82 19.68 5.32
CA ASP A 109 2.46 19.95 5.81
C ASP A 109 1.46 20.02 4.61
N HIS A 110 1.82 20.67 3.51
CA HIS A 110 0.97 20.73 2.30
C HIS A 110 0.79 19.37 1.64
N TYR A 111 1.80 18.51 1.63
CA TYR A 111 1.65 17.13 1.14
C TYR A 111 0.78 16.28 2.06
N ALA A 112 0.79 16.51 3.37
CA ALA A 112 -0.13 15.85 4.29
C ALA A 112 -1.59 16.29 4.04
N LEU A 113 -1.84 17.58 3.86
CA LEU A 113 -3.16 18.11 3.45
C LEU A 113 -3.61 17.54 2.10
N GLU A 114 -2.71 17.47 1.12
CA GLU A 114 -3.00 16.83 -0.18
C GLU A 114 -3.52 15.40 0.02
N ALA A 115 -2.81 14.58 0.80
CA ALA A 115 -3.16 13.18 0.99
C ALA A 115 -4.46 12.99 1.80
N PHE A 116 -4.61 13.70 2.91
CA PHE A 116 -5.63 13.39 3.90
C PHE A 116 -6.88 14.25 3.78
N GLU A 117 -6.77 15.49 3.29
CA GLU A 117 -7.92 16.36 3.12
C GLU A 117 -8.43 16.36 1.68
N ARG A 118 -7.55 16.60 0.69
CA ARG A 118 -7.96 16.63 -0.71
C ARG A 118 -8.39 15.25 -1.20
N TYR A 119 -7.54 14.25 -1.04
CA TYR A 119 -7.84 12.88 -1.48
C TYR A 119 -8.55 12.01 -0.44
N GLY A 120 -8.68 12.46 0.80
CA GLY A 120 -9.37 11.72 1.84
C GLY A 120 -8.76 10.35 2.17
N ALA A 121 -7.49 10.11 1.82
CA ALA A 121 -6.83 8.83 2.04
C ALA A 121 -6.77 8.47 3.51
N ASP A 122 -6.73 7.16 3.81
CA ASP A 122 -6.53 6.66 5.17
C ASP A 122 -5.06 6.52 5.52
N ALA A 123 -4.22 6.32 4.49
CA ALA A 123 -2.76 6.30 4.64
C ALA A 123 -2.07 6.85 3.39
N VAL A 124 -0.79 7.21 3.54
CA VAL A 124 0.06 7.71 2.47
C VAL A 124 1.43 7.04 2.54
N THR A 125 2.08 6.80 1.38
CA THR A 125 3.47 6.38 1.35
C THR A 125 4.40 7.59 1.40
N ALA A 126 5.45 7.53 2.23
CA ALA A 126 6.41 8.62 2.44
C ALA A 126 7.86 8.13 2.32
N ASN A 127 8.74 9.02 1.82
CA ASN A 127 10.16 8.75 1.68
C ASN A 127 10.94 9.33 2.88
N PRO A 128 11.65 8.52 3.67
CA PRO A 128 12.31 8.97 4.89
C PRO A 128 13.71 9.55 4.66
N TYR A 129 14.14 9.75 3.41
CA TYR A 129 15.53 10.11 3.11
C TYR A 129 16.00 11.41 3.80
N MET A 130 15.08 12.36 4.04
CA MET A 130 15.36 13.58 4.78
C MET A 130 15.07 13.48 6.29
N GLY A 131 14.89 12.26 6.83
CA GLY A 131 14.73 12.01 8.27
C GLY A 131 13.30 12.17 8.78
N PHE A 132 13.16 12.36 10.11
CA PHE A 132 11.87 12.42 10.79
C PHE A 132 11.02 13.62 10.37
N ASP A 133 11.65 14.74 10.04
CA ASP A 133 10.98 15.96 9.58
C ASP A 133 10.08 15.73 8.35
N THR A 134 10.38 14.67 7.57
CA THR A 134 9.56 14.22 6.44
C THR A 134 8.32 13.44 6.87
N ILE A 135 8.35 12.81 8.04
CA ILE A 135 7.31 11.90 8.55
C ILE A 135 6.38 12.62 9.52
N GLU A 136 6.92 13.47 10.39
CA GLU A 136 6.20 14.15 11.45
C GLU A 136 4.94 14.90 10.98
N PRO A 137 4.96 15.66 9.85
CA PRO A 137 3.79 16.40 9.40
C PRO A 137 2.56 15.52 9.16
N TYR A 138 2.77 14.31 8.64
CA TYR A 138 1.68 13.35 8.43
C TYR A 138 1.14 12.78 9.74
N LEU A 139 2.00 12.60 10.76
CA LEU A 139 1.60 12.07 12.08
C LEU A 139 0.70 13.03 12.86
N LYS A 140 0.69 14.33 12.51
CA LYS A 140 -0.23 15.32 13.08
C LYS A 140 -1.70 15.03 12.74
N HIS A 141 -1.95 14.24 11.69
CA HIS A 141 -3.30 13.84 11.28
C HIS A 141 -3.71 12.56 12.02
N ALA A 142 -4.38 12.73 13.15
CA ALA A 142 -4.79 11.63 14.03
C ALA A 142 -5.59 10.54 13.28
N GLY A 143 -5.27 9.29 13.53
CA GLY A 143 -5.94 8.14 12.92
C GLY A 143 -5.49 7.79 11.50
N LYS A 144 -4.70 8.64 10.85
CA LYS A 144 -4.15 8.39 9.50
C LYS A 144 -2.87 7.54 9.57
N GLY A 145 -2.59 6.77 8.51
CA GLY A 145 -1.39 5.95 8.41
C GLY A 145 -0.28 6.61 7.59
N VAL A 146 0.98 6.36 7.98
CA VAL A 146 2.16 6.77 7.23
C VAL A 146 3.00 5.53 6.91
N ILE A 147 3.10 5.18 5.63
CA ILE A 147 3.79 3.98 5.18
C ILE A 147 5.16 4.38 4.65
N VAL A 148 6.18 4.20 5.47
CA VAL A 148 7.54 4.68 5.22
C VAL A 148 8.32 3.70 4.34
N LEU A 149 9.01 4.19 3.31
CA LEU A 149 9.89 3.37 2.49
C LEU A 149 11.03 2.83 3.36
N CYS A 150 11.20 1.51 3.35
CA CYS A 150 12.24 0.82 4.10
C CYS A 150 13.14 0.01 3.18
N ARG A 151 12.67 -1.11 2.66
CA ARG A 151 13.36 -1.91 1.66
C ARG A 151 12.51 -2.04 0.41
N THR A 152 12.99 -1.49 -0.70
CA THR A 152 12.23 -1.46 -1.94
C THR A 152 12.61 -2.62 -2.87
N SER A 153 11.69 -3.04 -3.74
CA SER A 153 11.83 -4.22 -4.59
C SER A 153 12.68 -4.01 -5.85
N ASN A 154 13.01 -2.74 -6.20
CA ASN A 154 13.78 -2.41 -7.38
C ASN A 154 15.28 -2.68 -7.18
N PRO A 155 16.02 -3.08 -8.24
CA PRO A 155 17.47 -3.38 -8.14
C PRO A 155 18.27 -2.22 -7.56
N GLY A 156 18.07 -0.99 -8.02
CA GLY A 156 18.76 0.20 -7.53
C GLY A 156 18.51 0.56 -6.05
N GLY A 157 17.53 -0.07 -5.40
CA GLY A 157 17.36 0.06 -3.96
C GLY A 157 18.59 -0.39 -3.18
N SER A 158 19.36 -1.33 -3.73
CA SER A 158 20.57 -1.85 -3.11
C SER A 158 21.73 -0.84 -3.08
N ASP A 159 21.73 0.19 -3.93
CA ASP A 159 22.78 1.23 -3.97
C ASP A 159 22.86 2.02 -2.65
N LEU A 160 21.72 2.19 -1.96
CA LEU A 160 21.61 2.91 -0.69
C LEU A 160 21.25 1.98 0.46
N GLN A 161 20.23 1.14 0.30
CA GLN A 161 19.58 0.43 1.39
C GLN A 161 20.45 -0.66 2.02
N PHE A 162 21.50 -1.12 1.31
CA PHE A 162 22.50 -2.07 1.82
C PHE A 162 23.79 -1.42 2.33
N LEU A 163 23.91 -0.10 2.27
CA LEU A 163 25.04 0.58 2.89
C LEU A 163 25.05 0.30 4.39
N ASN A 164 26.22 -0.08 4.89
CA ASN A 164 26.42 -0.32 6.30
C ASN A 164 26.49 0.99 7.06
N VAL A 165 25.70 1.14 8.12
CA VAL A 165 25.70 2.33 8.97
C VAL A 165 26.49 2.10 10.26
N ALA A 166 27.24 3.13 10.68
CA ALA A 166 27.95 3.12 11.95
C ALA A 166 26.95 3.23 13.13
N PRO A 167 27.31 2.72 14.32
CA PRO A 167 28.58 2.05 14.66
C PRO A 167 28.56 0.52 14.48
N ASN A 168 27.40 -0.11 14.24
CA ASN A 168 27.24 -1.56 14.32
C ASN A 168 27.30 -2.28 12.97
N GLY A 169 27.52 -1.54 11.86
CA GLY A 169 27.64 -2.12 10.53
C GLY A 169 26.37 -2.76 9.98
N GLU A 170 25.19 -2.38 10.48
CA GLU A 170 23.93 -2.88 9.96
C GLU A 170 23.53 -2.21 8.61
N PRO A 171 22.80 -2.89 7.71
CA PRO A 171 22.28 -2.27 6.52
C PRO A 171 21.33 -1.11 6.82
N LEU A 172 21.38 -0.05 6.01
CA LEU A 172 20.56 1.15 6.17
C LEU A 172 19.06 0.85 6.29
N TYR A 173 18.51 -0.11 5.52
CA TYR A 173 17.10 -0.44 5.63
C TYR A 173 16.70 -0.99 7.01
N LEU A 174 17.57 -1.75 7.69
CA LEU A 174 17.31 -2.21 9.06
C LEU A 174 17.40 -1.04 10.05
N HIS A 175 18.32 -0.10 9.83
CA HIS A 175 18.37 1.12 10.63
C HIS A 175 17.08 1.95 10.49
N VAL A 176 16.54 2.10 9.27
CA VAL A 176 15.25 2.76 9.05
C VAL A 176 14.12 2.02 9.79
N ALA A 177 14.09 0.68 9.76
CA ALA A 177 13.10 -0.11 10.49
C ALA A 177 13.17 0.14 12.01
N LYS A 178 14.38 0.23 12.56
CA LYS A 178 14.60 0.55 13.98
C LYS A 178 14.17 1.98 14.33
N LEU A 179 14.53 2.97 13.52
CA LEU A 179 14.07 4.35 13.69
C LEU A 179 12.55 4.45 13.69
N ALA A 180 11.91 3.83 12.67
CA ALA A 180 10.47 3.80 12.56
C ALA A 180 9.80 3.21 13.81
N THR A 181 10.33 2.12 14.36
CA THR A 181 9.74 1.42 15.51
C THR A 181 10.05 2.11 16.84
N GLN A 182 11.30 2.52 17.05
CA GLN A 182 11.78 2.92 18.37
C GLN A 182 11.67 4.43 18.63
N LYS A 183 11.68 5.26 17.55
CA LYS A 183 11.71 6.71 17.69
C LYS A 183 10.51 7.41 17.06
N TRP A 184 10.06 6.97 15.87
CA TRP A 184 9.08 7.73 15.09
C TRP A 184 7.64 7.31 15.36
N ASN A 185 7.38 6.05 15.70
CA ASN A 185 6.03 5.49 15.84
C ASN A 185 5.41 5.68 17.24
N THR A 186 5.51 6.87 17.80
CA THR A 186 4.96 7.15 19.14
C THR A 186 3.43 7.12 19.17
N SER A 187 2.78 7.36 18.04
CA SER A 187 1.32 7.39 17.89
C SER A 187 0.72 6.09 17.32
N GLY A 188 1.55 5.09 16.95
CA GLY A 188 1.06 3.85 16.34
C GLY A 188 0.58 3.98 14.89
N GLN A 189 0.94 5.07 14.20
CA GLN A 189 0.47 5.40 12.84
C GLN A 189 1.42 4.91 11.73
N ILE A 190 2.63 4.46 12.07
CA ILE A 190 3.65 4.09 11.07
C ILE A 190 3.48 2.64 10.63
N SER A 191 3.68 2.44 9.34
CA SER A 191 3.84 1.16 8.64
C SER A 191 5.07 1.24 7.74
N LEU A 192 5.56 0.12 7.21
CA LEU A 192 6.72 0.12 6.32
C LEU A 192 6.43 -0.49 4.95
N VAL A 193 7.10 0.02 3.91
CA VAL A 193 7.18 -0.63 2.60
C VAL A 193 8.38 -1.58 2.59
N VAL A 194 8.11 -2.88 2.35
CA VAL A 194 9.15 -3.91 2.21
C VAL A 194 8.84 -4.78 1.00
N GLY A 195 9.73 -4.80 0.00
CA GLY A 195 9.49 -5.51 -1.25
C GLY A 195 9.49 -7.04 -1.12
N ALA A 196 8.65 -7.71 -1.91
CA ALA A 196 8.50 -9.18 -1.92
C ALA A 196 9.67 -9.93 -2.56
N THR A 197 10.59 -9.24 -3.23
CA THR A 197 11.67 -9.87 -4.03
C THR A 197 12.63 -10.68 -3.16
N PHE A 198 12.77 -10.31 -1.89
CA PHE A 198 13.72 -10.92 -0.97
C PHE A 198 13.05 -11.25 0.37
N PRO A 199 12.47 -12.46 0.52
CA PRO A 199 11.76 -12.86 1.75
C PRO A 199 12.61 -12.78 3.03
N GLU A 200 13.91 -13.03 2.92
CA GLU A 200 14.84 -12.95 4.05
C GLU A 200 14.94 -11.53 4.63
N GLU A 201 14.82 -10.51 3.77
CA GLU A 201 14.82 -9.11 4.20
C GLU A 201 13.51 -8.75 4.90
N ILE A 202 12.38 -9.30 4.42
CA ILE A 202 11.07 -9.17 5.08
C ILE A 202 11.16 -9.76 6.49
N ALA A 203 11.72 -10.96 6.65
CA ALA A 203 11.84 -11.62 7.95
C ALA A 203 12.69 -10.79 8.94
N LYS A 204 13.81 -10.22 8.47
CA LYS A 204 14.67 -9.35 9.29
C LYS A 204 13.92 -8.08 9.74
N VAL A 205 13.17 -7.44 8.83
CA VAL A 205 12.34 -6.27 9.17
C VAL A 205 11.24 -6.69 10.16
N ARG A 206 10.52 -7.78 9.89
CA ARG A 206 9.45 -8.28 10.78
C ARG A 206 9.94 -8.54 12.20
N ALA A 207 11.14 -9.11 12.35
CA ALA A 207 11.76 -9.33 13.65
C ALA A 207 12.01 -8.03 14.44
N ILE A 208 12.26 -6.92 13.77
CA ILE A 208 12.47 -5.59 14.38
C ILE A 208 11.14 -4.92 14.72
N VAL A 209 10.18 -4.96 13.78
CA VAL A 209 8.97 -4.11 13.86
C VAL A 209 7.78 -4.79 14.57
N GLY A 210 7.92 -6.07 14.93
CA GLY A 210 6.85 -6.80 15.61
C GLY A 210 5.55 -6.85 14.80
N GLU A 211 4.47 -6.28 15.31
CA GLU A 211 3.14 -6.30 14.69
C GLU A 211 2.87 -5.13 13.73
N MET A 212 3.82 -4.23 13.53
CA MET A 212 3.65 -3.09 12.61
C MET A 212 3.24 -3.57 11.22
N PRO A 213 2.20 -2.97 10.58
CA PRO A 213 1.78 -3.38 9.25
C PRO A 213 2.88 -3.17 8.19
N LEU A 214 3.01 -4.10 7.26
CA LEU A 214 3.92 -4.01 6.12
C LEU A 214 3.14 -3.92 4.81
N LEU A 215 3.46 -2.92 3.99
CA LEU A 215 3.03 -2.87 2.59
C LEU A 215 4.10 -3.60 1.76
N ILE A 216 3.69 -4.68 1.11
CA ILE A 216 4.60 -5.57 0.39
C ILE A 216 4.27 -5.55 -1.12
N PRO A 217 4.93 -4.67 -1.90
CA PRO A 217 4.84 -4.71 -3.36
C PRO A 217 5.75 -5.79 -3.96
N GLY A 218 5.42 -6.22 -5.19
CA GLY A 218 6.30 -7.09 -5.98
C GLY A 218 5.84 -8.54 -6.15
N ILE A 219 4.66 -8.89 -5.63
CA ILE A 219 4.03 -10.19 -5.93
C ILE A 219 3.50 -10.20 -7.37
N GLY A 220 3.72 -11.29 -8.08
CA GLY A 220 3.29 -11.49 -9.47
C GLY A 220 4.24 -10.87 -10.48
N ALA A 221 4.02 -9.61 -10.87
CA ALA A 221 4.77 -8.97 -11.96
C ALA A 221 6.29 -8.82 -11.74
N GLN A 222 6.76 -8.92 -10.50
CA GLN A 222 8.18 -8.84 -10.14
C GLN A 222 8.75 -10.20 -9.64
N GLY A 223 7.96 -11.27 -9.70
CA GLY A 223 8.42 -12.65 -9.41
C GLY A 223 8.52 -13.00 -7.92
N GLY A 224 7.91 -12.22 -7.02
CA GLY A 224 7.88 -12.55 -5.59
C GLY A 224 7.11 -13.85 -5.33
N ASP A 225 7.72 -14.77 -4.56
CA ASP A 225 7.11 -16.01 -4.12
C ASP A 225 6.10 -15.73 -2.99
N ILE A 226 4.86 -16.18 -3.18
CA ILE A 226 3.77 -15.95 -2.22
C ILE A 226 4.04 -16.67 -0.89
N ASP A 227 4.39 -17.97 -0.94
CA ASP A 227 4.60 -18.79 0.25
C ASP A 227 5.76 -18.23 1.10
N ALA A 228 6.89 -17.97 0.45
CA ALA A 228 8.07 -17.40 1.12
C ALA A 228 7.79 -16.00 1.69
N THR A 229 7.07 -15.15 0.93
CA THR A 229 6.71 -13.79 1.37
C THR A 229 5.78 -13.82 2.59
N VAL A 230 4.73 -14.64 2.53
CA VAL A 230 3.76 -14.75 3.64
C VAL A 230 4.43 -15.33 4.88
N LYS A 231 5.22 -16.40 4.75
CA LYS A 231 5.99 -16.98 5.85
C LYS A 231 6.92 -15.96 6.51
N ALA A 232 7.63 -15.17 5.70
CA ALA A 232 8.60 -14.19 6.19
C ALA A 232 7.94 -12.98 6.88
N GLY A 233 6.78 -12.54 6.38
CA GLY A 233 6.09 -11.34 6.86
C GLY A 233 5.00 -11.60 7.90
N SER A 234 4.64 -12.85 8.19
CA SER A 234 3.60 -13.20 9.15
C SER A 234 3.91 -12.74 10.57
N ILE A 235 2.88 -12.34 11.28
CA ILE A 235 2.96 -12.07 12.72
C ILE A 235 2.75 -13.42 13.45
N PRO A 236 3.63 -13.81 14.39
CA PRO A 236 3.42 -15.02 15.17
C PRO A 236 2.04 -15.06 15.84
N ASN A 237 1.35 -16.18 15.74
CA ASN A 237 0.01 -16.42 16.29
C ASN A 237 -1.12 -15.52 15.72
N LYS A 238 -0.88 -14.78 14.63
CA LYS A 238 -1.89 -13.97 13.93
C LYS A 238 -1.86 -14.23 12.41
N PRO A 239 -2.15 -15.47 11.97
CA PRO A 239 -2.12 -15.80 10.55
C PRO A 239 -3.09 -14.91 9.75
N GLY A 240 -2.72 -14.59 8.52
CA GLY A 240 -3.57 -13.81 7.62
C GLY A 240 -3.66 -12.30 7.95
N SER A 241 -2.75 -11.78 8.76
CA SER A 241 -2.72 -10.36 9.15
C SER A 241 -1.29 -9.77 9.11
N GLY A 242 -1.18 -8.47 9.34
CA GLY A 242 0.08 -7.75 9.44
C GLY A 242 0.69 -7.34 8.10
N MET A 243 0.07 -7.69 6.97
CA MET A 243 0.56 -7.39 5.64
C MET A 243 -0.54 -6.84 4.73
N MET A 244 -0.15 -5.93 3.84
CA MET A 244 -0.90 -5.48 2.67
C MET A 244 -0.07 -5.89 1.44
N ILE A 245 -0.39 -7.02 0.84
CA ILE A 245 0.38 -7.58 -0.28
C ILE A 245 -0.18 -7.03 -1.58
N ASN A 246 0.59 -6.13 -2.22
CA ASN A 246 0.12 -5.35 -3.34
C ASN A 246 0.24 -6.09 -4.67
N SER A 247 -0.88 -6.20 -5.37
CA SER A 247 -0.96 -6.60 -6.77
C SER A 247 -1.67 -5.50 -7.57
N SER A 248 -1.05 -5.02 -8.64
CA SER A 248 -1.61 -3.97 -9.53
C SER A 248 -1.82 -4.53 -10.93
N ARG A 249 -0.79 -4.53 -11.76
CA ARG A 249 -0.86 -4.83 -13.19
C ARG A 249 -1.44 -6.20 -13.54
N ALA A 250 -1.21 -7.21 -12.69
CA ALA A 250 -1.75 -8.55 -12.89
C ALA A 250 -3.28 -8.58 -12.76
N ILE A 251 -3.84 -7.72 -11.93
CA ILE A 251 -5.29 -7.58 -11.72
C ILE A 251 -5.88 -6.61 -12.74
N LEU A 252 -5.36 -5.39 -12.83
CA LEU A 252 -5.91 -4.34 -13.69
C LEU A 252 -5.98 -4.76 -15.16
N TYR A 253 -5.02 -5.52 -15.61
CA TYR A 253 -4.85 -5.88 -17.02
C TYR A 253 -4.93 -7.39 -17.23
N ALA A 254 -5.76 -8.06 -16.44
CA ALA A 254 -6.04 -9.50 -16.60
C ALA A 254 -6.73 -9.82 -17.93
N SER A 255 -7.52 -8.87 -18.45
CA SER A 255 -8.08 -8.87 -19.82
C SER A 255 -8.08 -7.44 -20.36
N SER A 256 -8.01 -7.30 -21.69
CA SER A 256 -8.21 -6.04 -22.42
C SER A 256 -9.60 -5.93 -23.07
N GLY A 257 -10.41 -6.98 -22.97
CA GLY A 257 -11.77 -7.06 -23.50
C GLY A 257 -12.82 -6.47 -22.58
N ASN A 258 -14.08 -6.63 -22.95
CA ASN A 258 -15.22 -6.16 -22.14
C ASN A 258 -15.40 -6.96 -20.84
N ASP A 259 -14.73 -8.09 -20.71
CA ASP A 259 -14.68 -8.96 -19.53
C ASP A 259 -13.61 -8.55 -18.51
N PHE A 260 -12.97 -7.40 -18.69
CA PHE A 260 -11.83 -6.94 -17.89
C PHE A 260 -12.11 -6.96 -16.37
N ALA A 261 -13.30 -6.56 -15.95
CA ALA A 261 -13.68 -6.53 -14.54
C ALA A 261 -13.86 -7.94 -13.96
N GLU A 262 -14.47 -8.85 -14.73
CA GLU A 262 -14.62 -10.27 -14.36
C GLU A 262 -13.26 -10.97 -14.29
N ALA A 263 -12.41 -10.72 -15.28
CA ALA A 263 -11.03 -11.24 -15.29
C ALA A 263 -10.22 -10.73 -14.10
N ALA A 264 -10.32 -9.43 -13.75
CA ALA A 264 -9.69 -8.84 -12.58
C ALA A 264 -10.19 -9.51 -11.28
N ARG A 265 -11.51 -9.72 -11.15
CA ARG A 265 -12.09 -10.44 -10.02
C ARG A 265 -11.51 -11.84 -9.87
N LYS A 266 -11.43 -12.60 -10.96
CA LYS A 266 -10.88 -13.96 -10.95
C LYS A 266 -9.44 -13.97 -10.45
N VAL A 267 -8.59 -13.06 -10.93
CA VAL A 267 -7.20 -12.94 -10.49
C VAL A 267 -7.11 -12.51 -9.01
N ALA A 268 -7.95 -11.57 -8.59
CA ALA A 268 -7.98 -11.12 -7.18
C ALA A 268 -8.36 -12.26 -6.23
N ILE A 269 -9.41 -13.03 -6.55
CA ILE A 269 -9.83 -14.21 -5.78
C ILE A 269 -8.72 -15.26 -5.73
N THR A 270 -8.13 -15.61 -6.87
CA THR A 270 -7.02 -16.58 -6.94
C THR A 270 -5.84 -16.14 -6.07
N THR A 271 -5.47 -14.85 -6.14
CA THR A 271 -4.36 -14.29 -5.35
C THR A 271 -4.70 -14.29 -3.85
N ARG A 272 -5.89 -13.85 -3.46
CA ARG A 272 -6.38 -13.91 -2.07
C ARG A 272 -6.30 -15.33 -1.52
N ASP A 273 -6.80 -16.31 -2.27
CA ASP A 273 -6.88 -17.70 -1.80
C ASP A 273 -5.48 -18.32 -1.69
N ALA A 274 -4.55 -17.97 -2.58
CA ALA A 274 -3.15 -18.35 -2.45
C ALA A 274 -2.50 -17.76 -1.20
N LEU A 275 -2.77 -16.48 -0.90
CA LEU A 275 -2.28 -15.82 0.33
C LEU A 275 -2.85 -16.46 1.60
N ARG A 276 -4.14 -16.82 1.60
CA ARG A 276 -4.77 -17.56 2.71
C ARG A 276 -4.14 -18.94 2.92
N ALA A 277 -3.96 -19.68 1.84
CA ALA A 277 -3.33 -21.01 1.89
C ALA A 277 -1.90 -20.92 2.44
N ALA A 278 -1.13 -19.92 2.02
CA ALA A 278 0.21 -19.67 2.54
C ALA A 278 0.23 -19.31 4.03
N ALA A 279 -0.75 -18.54 4.50
CA ALA A 279 -0.86 -18.14 5.91
C ALA A 279 -1.30 -19.29 6.85
N SER A 280 -1.86 -20.36 6.30
CA SER A 280 -2.33 -21.53 7.05
C SER A 280 -1.29 -22.63 7.19
N LYS A 281 -0.11 -22.47 6.57
CA LYS A 281 1.04 -23.38 6.66
C LYS A 281 1.90 -23.06 7.89
#